data_27d124bfb61ede6c4e1ccd70ab95a623
#
_entry.id   27d124bfb61ede6c4e1ccd70ab95a623
#
_cell.length_a   1.000
_cell.length_b   1.000
_cell.length_c   1.000
_cell.angle_alpha   90.00
_cell.angle_beta   90.00
_cell.angle_gamma   90.00
#
_symmetry.space_group_name_H-M   'P 1'
#
loop_
_entity.id
_entity.type
_entity.pdbx_description
1 polymer ?
#
loop_
_entity_poly.entity_id
_entity_poly.type
_entity_poly.pdbx_seq_one_letter_code
_entity_poly.pdbx_strand_id
1 'polypeptide(L)'
;MEKWPGKQSHSHNYRDPEPYKNLVVVLIGHSASAHDISREIALVAKEVHLSSRSKDFTLSKFDDYQNIWQHSKIDHVDENGEVVFEDGESIHADAIIHCTGFKYEFPFLNTNGVVNVDDNRVGPLYKHVFPPELAPRLSFIGIPYRVSSSSADYFFLDRIKKPWGCRIEAKSLS
;
A
#
# COMPACT_ATOMS: atom_id res chain seq x y z
N MET A 1 -16.93 8.68 -2.52
CA MET A 1 -15.79 9.21 -3.30
C MET A 1 -16.07 9.44 -4.78
N GLU A 2 -17.03 8.76 -5.39
CA GLU A 2 -17.33 8.95 -6.83
C GLU A 2 -17.81 10.36 -7.21
N LYS A 3 -18.30 11.14 -6.25
CA LYS A 3 -18.83 12.51 -6.48
C LYS A 3 -17.86 13.64 -6.09
N TRP A 4 -16.69 13.30 -5.54
CA TRP A 4 -15.72 14.31 -5.16
C TRP A 4 -15.09 14.95 -6.40
N PRO A 5 -15.06 16.30 -6.54
CA PRO A 5 -14.73 17.01 -7.78
C PRO A 5 -13.23 17.03 -8.10
N GLY A 6 -12.37 16.77 -7.13
CA GLY A 6 -10.92 16.89 -7.28
C GLY A 6 -10.29 15.72 -8.05
N LYS A 7 -8.99 15.85 -8.30
CA LYS A 7 -8.20 14.82 -8.98
C LYS A 7 -7.99 13.60 -8.10
N GLN A 8 -8.36 12.41 -8.55
CA GLN A 8 -8.08 11.15 -7.86
C GLN A 8 -7.11 10.30 -8.66
N SER A 9 -6.17 9.66 -7.96
CA SER A 9 -5.22 8.72 -8.55
C SER A 9 -4.86 7.62 -7.57
N HIS A 10 -4.29 6.52 -8.06
CA HIS A 10 -3.70 5.47 -7.22
C HIS A 10 -2.19 5.63 -7.20
N SER A 11 -1.53 5.27 -6.09
CA SER A 11 -0.07 5.33 -5.93
C SER A 11 0.69 4.60 -7.03
N HIS A 12 0.09 3.56 -7.63
CA HIS A 12 0.65 2.88 -8.79
C HIS A 12 0.89 3.80 -10.01
N ASN A 13 0.07 4.84 -10.16
CA ASN A 13 0.16 5.79 -11.28
C ASN A 13 1.06 7.01 -10.96
N TYR A 14 1.52 7.13 -9.73
CA TYR A 14 2.43 8.20 -9.34
C TYR A 14 3.79 8.04 -10.04
N ARG A 15 4.34 9.15 -10.57
CA ARG A 15 5.64 9.17 -11.25
C ARG A 15 6.54 10.32 -10.80
N ASP A 16 5.97 11.49 -10.55
CA ASP A 16 6.69 12.69 -10.14
C ASP A 16 5.78 13.64 -9.34
N PRO A 17 6.35 14.56 -8.55
CA PRO A 17 5.58 15.46 -7.70
C PRO A 17 5.04 16.71 -8.42
N GLU A 18 5.56 17.11 -9.60
CA GLU A 18 5.21 18.36 -10.27
C GLU A 18 3.70 18.57 -10.50
N PRO A 19 2.90 17.53 -10.84
CA PRO A 19 1.44 17.68 -10.99
C PRO A 19 0.69 18.10 -9.73
N TYR A 20 1.36 18.10 -8.57
CA TYR A 20 0.79 18.43 -7.25
C TYR A 20 1.33 19.77 -6.70
N LYS A 21 2.05 20.53 -7.52
CA LYS A 21 2.64 21.80 -7.12
C LYS A 21 1.60 22.80 -6.67
N ASN A 22 1.83 23.40 -5.49
CA ASN A 22 0.93 24.36 -4.83
C ASN A 22 -0.48 23.82 -4.49
N LEU A 23 -0.69 22.49 -4.56
CA LEU A 23 -1.96 21.86 -4.22
C LEU A 23 -1.99 21.41 -2.74
N VAL A 24 -3.21 21.26 -2.22
CA VAL A 24 -3.51 20.54 -0.98
C VAL A 24 -3.82 19.10 -1.35
N VAL A 25 -2.98 18.16 -0.91
CA VAL A 25 -3.03 16.76 -1.34
C VAL A 25 -3.31 15.83 -0.17
N VAL A 26 -4.29 14.95 -0.32
CA VAL A 26 -4.60 13.90 0.66
C VAL A 26 -4.09 12.56 0.16
N LEU A 27 -3.33 11.84 0.99
CA LEU A 27 -2.91 10.45 0.73
C LEU A 27 -3.68 9.52 1.66
N ILE A 28 -4.37 8.53 1.07
CA ILE A 28 -5.14 7.53 1.82
C ILE A 28 -4.29 6.28 2.00
N GLY A 29 -3.81 6.06 3.20
CA GLY A 29 -2.94 4.95 3.59
C GLY A 29 -1.74 5.42 4.39
N HIS A 30 -1.09 4.47 5.07
CA HIS A 30 0.05 4.73 5.95
C HIS A 30 1.12 3.64 5.83
N SER A 31 1.39 3.20 4.62
CA SER A 31 2.47 2.25 4.32
C SER A 31 3.58 2.94 3.53
N ALA A 32 4.61 2.19 3.17
CA ALA A 32 5.80 2.70 2.49
C ALA A 32 5.47 3.67 1.34
N SER A 33 4.56 3.27 0.44
CA SER A 33 4.16 4.14 -0.68
C SER A 33 3.59 5.50 -0.24
N ALA A 34 2.79 5.53 0.83
CA ALA A 34 2.25 6.80 1.33
C ALA A 34 3.34 7.69 1.92
N HIS A 35 4.27 7.09 2.67
CA HIS A 35 5.39 7.83 3.24
C HIS A 35 6.36 8.37 2.18
N ASP A 36 6.72 7.55 1.20
CA ASP A 36 7.68 7.96 0.17
C ASP A 36 7.07 9.06 -0.71
N ILE A 37 5.84 8.85 -1.20
CA ILE A 37 5.13 9.81 -2.05
C ILE A 37 4.84 11.11 -1.29
N SER A 38 4.45 11.06 -0.02
CA SER A 38 4.17 12.26 0.77
C SER A 38 5.40 13.16 0.92
N ARG A 39 6.57 12.56 1.14
CA ARG A 39 7.83 13.31 1.27
C ARG A 39 8.25 13.97 -0.04
N GLU A 40 8.09 13.27 -1.17
CA GLU A 40 8.37 13.87 -2.48
C GLU A 40 7.40 14.99 -2.82
N ILE A 41 6.09 14.78 -2.63
CA ILE A 41 5.06 15.79 -2.91
C ILE A 41 5.22 17.02 -2.00
N ALA A 42 5.62 16.84 -0.75
CA ALA A 42 5.80 17.94 0.19
C ALA A 42 6.83 18.98 -0.27
N LEU A 43 7.75 18.62 -1.17
CA LEU A 43 8.74 19.54 -1.72
C LEU A 43 8.11 20.59 -2.66
N VAL A 44 6.94 20.34 -3.22
CA VAL A 44 6.28 21.19 -4.20
C VAL A 44 4.85 21.57 -3.83
N ALA A 45 4.17 20.74 -3.05
CA ALA A 45 2.78 20.98 -2.63
C ALA A 45 2.67 22.09 -1.58
N LYS A 46 1.48 22.68 -1.50
CA LYS A 46 1.13 23.61 -0.41
C LYS A 46 1.03 22.86 0.91
N GLU A 47 0.25 21.81 0.94
CA GLU A 47 0.02 20.96 2.13
C GLU A 47 -0.18 19.50 1.71
N VAL A 48 0.26 18.58 2.56
CA VAL A 48 0.10 17.15 2.37
C VAL A 48 -0.52 16.54 3.61
N HIS A 49 -1.60 15.78 3.46
CA HIS A 49 -2.35 15.17 4.54
C HIS A 49 -2.40 13.66 4.37
N LEU A 50 -1.85 12.91 5.34
CA LEU A 50 -1.94 11.46 5.35
C LEU A 50 -3.10 11.00 6.22
N SER A 51 -3.96 10.15 5.68
CA SER A 51 -5.06 9.54 6.42
C SER A 51 -4.81 8.05 6.65
N SER A 52 -4.96 7.58 7.89
CA SER A 52 -4.77 6.19 8.26
C SER A 52 -5.99 5.59 8.95
N ARG A 53 -6.24 4.31 8.70
CA ARG A 53 -7.26 3.52 9.40
C ARG A 53 -6.82 3.06 10.80
N SER A 54 -5.55 3.24 11.16
CA SER A 54 -5.07 2.89 12.51
C SER A 54 -5.63 3.85 13.53
N LYS A 55 -6.14 3.32 14.64
CA LYS A 55 -6.66 4.12 15.75
C LYS A 55 -5.58 4.89 16.51
N ASP A 56 -4.33 4.54 16.30
CA ASP A 56 -3.18 5.22 16.92
C ASP A 56 -2.83 6.53 16.18
N PHE A 57 -3.49 6.80 15.05
CA PHE A 57 -3.30 8.01 14.27
C PHE A 57 -4.30 9.06 14.69
N THR A 58 -3.78 10.13 15.24
CA THR A 58 -4.50 11.38 15.56
C THR A 58 -3.85 12.52 14.80
N LEU A 59 -4.49 13.66 14.77
CA LEU A 59 -3.94 14.86 14.17
C LEU A 59 -2.55 15.16 14.75
N SER A 60 -1.54 15.07 13.92
CA SER A 60 -0.15 15.37 14.26
C SER A 60 0.62 15.86 13.04
N LYS A 61 1.69 16.58 13.27
CA LYS A 61 2.59 17.06 12.22
C LYS A 61 3.82 16.14 12.14
N PHE A 62 4.34 15.95 10.94
CA PHE A 62 5.62 15.25 10.77
C PHE A 62 6.76 16.12 11.30
N ASP A 63 7.63 15.56 12.13
CA ASP A 63 8.72 16.30 12.78
C ASP A 63 9.66 16.97 11.78
N ASP A 64 9.95 16.30 10.67
CA ASP A 64 10.90 16.75 9.66
C ASP A 64 10.27 17.64 8.55
N TYR A 65 8.94 17.77 8.50
CA TYR A 65 8.23 18.47 7.43
C TYR A 65 7.24 19.48 7.97
N GLN A 66 7.33 20.72 7.52
CA GLN A 66 6.47 21.81 7.98
C GLN A 66 5.05 21.74 7.40
N ASN A 67 4.86 21.03 6.29
CA ASN A 67 3.62 20.96 5.53
C ASN A 67 3.05 19.55 5.37
N ILE A 68 3.50 18.56 6.18
CA ILE A 68 2.91 17.22 6.22
C ILE A 68 2.15 17.02 7.53
N TRP A 69 0.89 16.64 7.43
CA TRP A 69 -0.02 16.36 8.54
C TRP A 69 -0.48 14.91 8.51
N GLN A 70 -0.69 14.33 9.68
CA GLN A 70 -1.31 13.01 9.84
C GLN A 70 -2.69 13.17 10.44
N HIS A 71 -3.65 12.40 9.93
CA HIS A 71 -5.02 12.37 10.39
C HIS A 71 -5.49 10.95 10.63
N SER A 72 -6.54 10.80 11.39
CA SER A 72 -7.33 9.59 11.47
C SER A 72 -7.93 9.22 10.10
N LYS A 73 -8.76 8.22 10.06
CA LYS A 73 -9.46 7.81 8.84
C LYS A 73 -10.37 8.95 8.33
N ILE A 74 -10.51 9.05 7.01
CA ILE A 74 -11.52 9.89 6.37
C ILE A 74 -12.90 9.33 6.72
N ASP A 75 -13.75 10.18 7.29
CA ASP A 75 -15.16 9.89 7.52
C ASP A 75 -15.94 10.02 6.22
N HIS A 76 -15.91 11.18 5.60
CA HIS A 76 -16.55 11.43 4.32
C HIS A 76 -15.83 12.51 3.50
N VAL A 77 -16.21 12.61 2.24
CA VAL A 77 -15.85 13.71 1.34
C VAL A 77 -17.12 14.27 0.74
N ASP A 78 -17.17 15.58 0.53
CA ASP A 78 -18.33 16.26 -0.03
C ASP A 78 -18.11 16.69 -1.50
N GLU A 79 -19.19 17.19 -2.12
CA GLU A 79 -19.20 17.68 -3.50
C GLU A 79 -18.47 19.02 -3.66
N ASN A 80 -18.12 19.71 -2.57
CA ASN A 80 -17.41 21.00 -2.57
C ASN A 80 -15.89 20.84 -2.46
N GLY A 81 -15.40 19.59 -2.33
CA GLY A 81 -13.97 19.31 -2.18
C GLY A 81 -13.48 19.21 -0.73
N GLU A 82 -14.40 19.28 0.24
CA GLU A 82 -14.05 19.08 1.64
C GLU A 82 -13.82 17.61 1.96
N VAL A 83 -12.74 17.34 2.67
CA VAL A 83 -12.39 16.03 3.22
C VAL A 83 -12.48 16.12 4.73
N VAL A 84 -13.39 15.37 5.32
CA VAL A 84 -13.64 15.34 6.76
C VAL A 84 -13.05 14.06 7.35
N PHE A 85 -12.30 14.20 8.44
CA PHE A 85 -11.65 13.10 9.14
C PHE A 85 -12.41 12.72 10.43
N GLU A 86 -12.25 11.48 10.89
CA GLU A 86 -12.86 10.99 12.14
C GLU A 86 -12.32 11.71 13.40
N ASP A 87 -11.20 12.43 13.30
CA ASP A 87 -10.65 13.28 14.37
C ASP A 87 -11.39 14.64 14.49
N GLY A 88 -12.33 14.93 13.60
CA GLY A 88 -13.15 16.13 13.58
C GLY A 88 -12.57 17.28 12.76
N GLU A 89 -11.39 17.11 12.20
CA GLU A 89 -10.79 18.09 11.30
C GLU A 89 -11.36 17.97 9.88
N SER A 90 -11.39 19.08 9.17
CA SER A 90 -11.74 19.11 7.75
C SER A 90 -10.79 19.98 6.96
N ILE A 91 -10.55 19.63 5.72
CA ILE A 91 -9.69 20.37 4.81
C ILE A 91 -10.31 20.41 3.41
N HIS A 92 -10.10 21.51 2.71
CA HIS A 92 -10.39 21.56 1.28
C HIS A 92 -9.21 20.99 0.49
N ALA A 93 -9.42 19.86 -0.18
CA ALA A 93 -8.37 19.15 -0.91
C ALA A 93 -8.53 19.32 -2.43
N ASP A 94 -7.40 19.49 -3.12
CA ASP A 94 -7.33 19.58 -4.60
C ASP A 94 -7.11 18.19 -5.23
N ALA A 95 -6.43 17.28 -4.52
CA ALA A 95 -6.12 15.95 -5.02
C ALA A 95 -6.15 14.89 -3.93
N ILE A 96 -6.56 13.66 -4.30
CA ILE A 96 -6.49 12.47 -3.45
C ILE A 96 -5.65 11.40 -4.14
N ILE A 97 -4.69 10.83 -3.41
CA ILE A 97 -3.88 9.69 -3.86
C ILE A 97 -4.20 8.47 -2.98
N HIS A 98 -4.69 7.42 -3.61
CA HIS A 98 -4.97 6.15 -2.94
C HIS A 98 -3.69 5.33 -2.78
N CYS A 99 -3.16 5.24 -1.56
CA CYS A 99 -2.01 4.42 -1.18
C CYS A 99 -2.47 3.17 -0.40
N THR A 100 -3.55 2.54 -0.86
CA THR A 100 -4.26 1.46 -0.16
C THR A 100 -3.67 0.08 -0.40
N GLY A 101 -2.56 0.00 -1.15
CA GLY A 101 -1.87 -1.23 -1.50
C GLY A 101 -2.52 -1.99 -2.66
N PHE A 102 -2.01 -3.19 -2.93
CA PHE A 102 -2.48 -4.08 -3.98
C PHE A 102 -3.19 -5.29 -3.38
N LYS A 103 -4.07 -5.89 -4.17
CA LYS A 103 -4.65 -7.20 -3.86
C LYS A 103 -3.87 -8.30 -4.55
N TYR A 104 -3.68 -9.42 -3.85
CA TYR A 104 -3.13 -10.62 -4.48
C TYR A 104 -4.19 -11.24 -5.39
N GLU A 105 -3.82 -11.50 -6.63
CA GLU A 105 -4.64 -12.18 -7.61
C GLU A 105 -3.74 -13.00 -8.55
N PHE A 106 -4.13 -14.25 -8.81
CA PHE A 106 -3.35 -15.19 -9.63
C PHE A 106 -4.22 -15.77 -10.75
N PRO A 107 -4.70 -14.96 -11.72
CA PRO A 107 -5.64 -15.40 -12.75
C PRO A 107 -5.06 -16.47 -13.69
N PHE A 108 -3.73 -16.56 -13.75
CA PHE A 108 -3.00 -17.54 -14.54
C PHE A 108 -2.81 -18.89 -13.84
N LEU A 109 -3.18 -19.01 -12.56
CA LEU A 109 -2.91 -20.18 -11.73
C LEU A 109 -4.20 -20.85 -11.30
N ASN A 110 -4.41 -22.08 -11.80
CA ASN A 110 -5.51 -22.91 -11.32
C ASN A 110 -4.98 -23.96 -10.33
N THR A 111 -5.35 -23.83 -9.07
CA THR A 111 -4.99 -24.76 -8.00
C THR A 111 -6.15 -25.64 -7.56
N ASN A 112 -7.28 -25.65 -8.29
CA ASN A 112 -8.50 -26.36 -7.92
C ASN A 112 -8.97 -26.07 -6.47
N GLY A 113 -8.78 -24.84 -6.01
CA GLY A 113 -9.16 -24.40 -4.66
C GLY A 113 -8.18 -24.77 -3.55
N VAL A 114 -7.08 -25.45 -3.85
CA VAL A 114 -6.03 -25.78 -2.85
C VAL A 114 -5.39 -24.51 -2.28
N VAL A 115 -5.20 -23.47 -3.12
CA VAL A 115 -4.74 -22.16 -2.68
C VAL A 115 -5.81 -21.13 -3.01
N ASN A 116 -6.12 -20.30 -2.06
CA ASN A 116 -7.05 -19.18 -2.20
C ASN A 116 -6.45 -17.88 -1.68
N VAL A 117 -7.10 -16.78 -1.97
CA VAL A 117 -6.79 -15.46 -1.41
C VAL A 117 -8.00 -15.00 -0.60
N ASP A 118 -7.81 -14.91 0.72
CA ASP A 118 -8.84 -14.45 1.64
C ASP A 118 -8.28 -13.28 2.46
N ASP A 119 -9.05 -12.18 2.56
CA ASP A 119 -8.61 -10.93 3.20
C ASP A 119 -7.19 -10.51 2.78
N ASN A 120 -6.91 -10.61 1.48
CA ASN A 120 -5.60 -10.34 0.87
C ASN A 120 -4.45 -11.21 1.44
N ARG A 121 -4.78 -12.39 1.94
CA ARG A 121 -3.81 -13.41 2.39
C ARG A 121 -3.86 -14.61 1.47
N VAL A 122 -2.71 -15.02 0.99
CA VAL A 122 -2.56 -16.22 0.16
C VAL A 122 -2.38 -17.42 1.05
N GLY A 123 -3.22 -18.42 0.93
CA GLY A 123 -3.15 -19.60 1.78
C GLY A 123 -3.94 -20.83 1.28
N PRO A 124 -3.68 -22.00 1.91
CA PRO A 124 -2.71 -22.26 2.96
C PRO A 124 -1.27 -22.38 2.43
N LEU A 125 -0.30 -21.78 3.13
CA LEU A 125 1.12 -21.85 2.77
C LEU A 125 1.98 -22.28 3.97
N TYR A 126 2.75 -23.36 3.82
CA TYR A 126 3.80 -23.72 4.76
C TYR A 126 4.96 -22.73 4.63
N LYS A 127 5.35 -22.12 5.75
CA LYS A 127 6.40 -21.07 5.82
C LYS A 127 6.18 -19.94 4.81
N HIS A 128 4.93 -19.60 4.53
CA HIS A 128 4.54 -18.56 3.56
C HIS A 128 5.04 -18.79 2.12
N VAL A 129 5.45 -19.99 1.78
CA VAL A 129 6.03 -20.33 0.48
C VAL A 129 5.34 -21.50 -0.19
N PHE A 130 5.14 -22.62 0.51
CA PHE A 130 4.71 -23.86 -0.12
C PHE A 130 3.26 -24.21 0.23
N PRO A 131 2.36 -24.32 -0.75
CA PRO A 131 1.08 -24.98 -0.52
C PRO A 131 1.35 -26.46 -0.18
N PRO A 132 0.91 -26.98 0.98
CA PRO A 132 1.29 -28.33 1.42
C PRO A 132 0.94 -29.43 0.42
N GLU A 133 -0.23 -29.34 -0.23
CA GLU A 133 -0.71 -30.36 -1.17
C GLU A 133 -0.03 -30.28 -2.55
N LEU A 134 0.56 -29.12 -2.89
CA LEU A 134 1.17 -28.90 -4.19
C LEU A 134 2.71 -28.84 -4.14
N ALA A 135 3.28 -28.95 -2.94
CA ALA A 135 4.73 -28.99 -2.77
C ALA A 135 5.30 -30.33 -3.34
N PRO A 136 6.50 -30.30 -3.95
CA PRO A 136 7.36 -29.16 -4.24
C PRO A 136 7.07 -28.50 -5.60
N ARG A 137 5.97 -28.90 -6.28
CA ARG A 137 5.66 -28.47 -7.66
C ARG A 137 5.27 -27.01 -7.78
N LEU A 138 4.78 -26.40 -6.70
CA LEU A 138 4.37 -25.01 -6.64
C LEU A 138 4.96 -24.33 -5.41
N SER A 139 5.44 -23.10 -5.60
CA SER A 139 5.89 -22.23 -4.53
C SER A 139 5.52 -20.78 -4.82
N PHE A 140 5.26 -20.01 -3.76
CA PHE A 140 5.04 -18.57 -3.82
C PHE A 140 6.25 -17.85 -3.23
N ILE A 141 6.79 -16.87 -3.94
CA ILE A 141 7.95 -16.10 -3.49
C ILE A 141 7.55 -14.63 -3.40
N GLY A 142 7.95 -13.96 -2.30
CA GLY A 142 7.66 -12.54 -2.11
C GLY A 142 6.27 -12.22 -1.56
N ILE A 143 5.51 -13.22 -1.10
CA ILE A 143 4.18 -13.01 -0.50
C ILE A 143 4.24 -12.24 0.83
N PRO A 144 5.19 -12.50 1.77
CA PRO A 144 5.24 -11.75 3.01
C PRO A 144 5.56 -10.28 2.76
N TYR A 145 4.65 -9.40 3.14
CA TYR A 145 4.81 -7.95 3.00
C TYR A 145 5.74 -7.35 4.07
N ARG A 146 5.74 -7.95 5.27
CA ARG A 146 6.65 -7.59 6.35
C ARG A 146 7.50 -8.80 6.69
N VAL A 147 8.80 -8.67 6.45
CA VAL A 147 9.78 -9.60 6.98
C VAL A 147 10.26 -9.00 8.29
N SER A 148 9.99 -9.70 9.41
CA SER A 148 10.53 -9.28 10.70
C SER A 148 12.05 -9.34 10.61
N SER A 149 12.73 -8.34 11.17
CA SER A 149 14.20 -8.27 11.18
C SER A 149 14.87 -9.32 12.08
N SER A 150 14.12 -10.28 12.60
CA SER A 150 14.70 -11.42 13.29
C SER A 150 15.40 -12.33 12.28
N SER A 151 16.63 -12.67 12.57
CA SER A 151 17.57 -13.44 11.74
C SER A 151 17.05 -14.79 11.21
N ALA A 152 15.90 -15.26 11.66
CA ALA A 152 15.25 -16.49 11.20
C ALA A 152 14.71 -16.40 9.76
N ASP A 153 14.29 -15.23 9.30
CA ASP A 153 13.69 -15.06 7.98
C ASP A 153 14.72 -14.94 6.85
N TYR A 154 15.92 -14.42 7.16
CA TYR A 154 17.05 -14.41 6.23
C TYR A 154 17.58 -15.81 5.92
N PHE A 155 17.56 -16.71 6.89
CA PHE A 155 17.97 -18.10 6.71
C PHE A 155 17.07 -18.86 5.72
N PHE A 156 15.86 -18.44 5.55
CA PHE A 156 14.91 -19.10 4.67
C PHE A 156 15.15 -18.76 3.19
N LEU A 157 15.44 -17.50 2.88
CA LEU A 157 15.78 -17.08 1.51
C LEU A 157 17.09 -17.71 1.02
N ASP A 158 18.04 -17.94 1.92
CA ASP A 158 19.32 -18.57 1.57
C ASP A 158 19.20 -20.08 1.33
N ARG A 159 18.24 -20.75 1.96
CA ARG A 159 17.97 -22.18 1.68
C ARG A 159 17.23 -22.44 0.35
N ILE A 160 16.49 -21.47 -0.15
CA ILE A 160 15.83 -21.58 -1.46
C ILE A 160 16.84 -21.45 -2.62
N LYS A 161 18.02 -20.88 -2.35
CA LYS A 161 19.12 -20.76 -3.35
C LYS A 161 19.82 -22.07 -3.68
N LYS A 162 19.55 -23.19 -2.98
CA LYS A 162 20.04 -24.51 -3.37
C LYS A 162 19.09 -25.17 -4.35
N PRO A 163 19.60 -25.86 -5.39
CA PRO A 163 18.89 -26.10 -6.63
C PRO A 163 17.82 -27.20 -6.48
N TRP A 164 16.58 -26.78 -6.28
CA TRP A 164 15.42 -27.56 -6.68
C TRP A 164 14.91 -26.91 -7.96
N GLY A 165 15.12 -27.58 -9.08
CA GLY A 165 14.95 -27.05 -10.42
C GLY A 165 13.52 -26.72 -10.83
N CYS A 166 12.94 -25.66 -10.30
CA CYS A 166 11.81 -24.99 -10.91
C CYS A 166 11.76 -23.53 -10.42
N ARG A 167 12.15 -22.63 -11.30
CA ARG A 167 12.06 -21.18 -11.08
C ARG A 167 10.86 -20.69 -11.85
N ILE A 168 9.82 -20.22 -11.15
CA ILE A 168 8.76 -19.41 -11.77
C ILE A 168 9.08 -17.96 -11.43
N GLU A 169 9.60 -17.20 -12.39
CA GLU A 169 9.75 -15.77 -12.29
C GLU A 169 8.42 -15.12 -12.65
N ALA A 170 7.79 -14.44 -11.68
CA ALA A 170 6.68 -13.54 -11.97
C ALA A 170 7.26 -12.29 -12.67
N LYS A 171 7.17 -12.22 -14.00
CA LYS A 171 7.42 -10.96 -14.72
C LYS A 171 6.24 -10.05 -14.51
N SER A 172 6.49 -8.86 -13.98
CA SER A 172 5.52 -7.77 -14.04
C SER A 172 5.25 -7.46 -15.51
N LEU A 173 4.01 -7.59 -15.92
CA LEU A 173 3.58 -7.06 -17.22
C LEU A 173 3.45 -5.55 -17.08
N SER A 174 4.22 -4.85 -17.88
CA SER A 174 4.18 -3.41 -18.14
C SER A 174 2.85 -2.96 -18.72
#